data_557293c6fb95dad8a1be6e7d33aaaf76
#
_entry.id   557293c6fb95dad8a1be6e7d33aaaf76
#
_cell.length_a   1.000
_cell.length_b   1.000
_cell.length_c   1.000
_cell.angle_alpha   90.00
_cell.angle_beta   90.00
_cell.angle_gamma   90.00
#
_symmetry.space_group_name_H-M   'P 1'
#
loop_
_entity.id
_entity.type
_entity.pdbx_description
1 polymer ?
#
loop_
_entity_poly.entity_id
_entity_poly.type
_entity_poly.pdbx_seq_one_letter_code
_entity_poly.pdbx_strand_id
1 'polypeptide(L)'
;QCTDIIQQNSELLLKLINDVIDLSSLEFGKMQFSIAEHDAVATCRNVTDTVGKVKQTQAELLFETSLEELYIETDDSRLQQVLINLLINATKFTPDGSITLKLEKQSEKMALFSVTDTGCGIPKEKQASIFQRFEKLDENAQGSGLGLSICQLIIEHIGGKIWIDPDYTGGSRFVFTHPIHQTRNNSKKED
;
A
#
# COMPACT_ATOMS: atom_id res chain seq x y z
N GLN A 1 28.83 1.60 14.38
CA GLN A 1 28.89 1.03 13.01
C GLN A 1 28.52 -0.48 12.98
N CYS A 2 29.11 -1.36 13.83
CA CYS A 2 28.79 -2.79 13.80
C CYS A 2 27.38 -3.09 14.35
N THR A 3 26.99 -2.39 15.41
CA THR A 3 25.67 -2.51 16.07
C THR A 3 24.54 -2.05 15.15
N ASP A 4 24.76 -0.98 14.38
CA ASP A 4 23.77 -0.41 13.46
C ASP A 4 23.50 -1.36 12.29
N ILE A 5 24.54 -2.02 11.77
CA ILE A 5 24.42 -3.03 10.72
C ILE A 5 23.64 -4.26 11.23
N ILE A 6 23.90 -4.72 12.43
CA ILE A 6 23.20 -5.85 13.04
C ILE A 6 21.72 -5.49 13.26
N GLN A 7 21.43 -4.30 13.76
CA GLN A 7 20.08 -3.84 13.98
C GLN A 7 19.30 -3.74 12.66
N GLN A 8 19.86 -3.11 11.63
CA GLN A 8 19.24 -2.99 10.31
C GLN A 8 18.96 -4.36 9.67
N ASN A 9 19.91 -5.31 9.76
CA ASN A 9 19.71 -6.65 9.24
C ASN A 9 18.65 -7.43 10.03
N SER A 10 18.57 -7.23 11.35
CA SER A 10 17.55 -7.84 12.19
C SER A 10 16.15 -7.32 11.88
N GLU A 11 16.00 -6.02 11.68
CA GLU A 11 14.74 -5.38 11.28
C GLU A 11 14.29 -5.85 9.88
N LEU A 12 15.23 -5.95 8.94
CA LEU A 12 14.95 -6.49 7.60
C LEU A 12 14.50 -7.94 7.68
N LEU A 13 15.18 -8.79 8.46
CA LEU A 13 14.81 -10.20 8.62
C LEU A 13 13.43 -10.36 9.25
N LEU A 14 13.10 -9.60 10.29
CA LEU A 14 11.78 -9.59 10.92
C LEU A 14 10.69 -9.18 9.92
N LYS A 15 10.96 -8.16 9.10
CA LYS A 15 10.04 -7.74 8.05
C LYS A 15 9.82 -8.86 7.02
N LEU A 16 10.88 -9.53 6.56
CA LEU A 16 10.80 -10.65 5.63
C LEU A 16 9.95 -11.81 6.19
N ILE A 17 10.16 -12.16 7.46
CA ILE A 17 9.40 -13.22 8.13
C ILE A 17 7.93 -12.84 8.20
N ASN A 18 7.60 -11.61 8.60
CA ASN A 18 6.23 -11.13 8.67
C ASN A 18 5.56 -11.09 7.29
N ASP A 19 6.27 -10.63 6.25
CA ASP A 19 5.79 -10.62 4.87
C ASP A 19 5.44 -12.04 4.39
N VAL A 20 6.29 -13.04 4.69
CA VAL A 20 6.04 -14.45 4.33
C VAL A 20 4.85 -15.03 5.11
N ILE A 21 4.71 -14.72 6.40
CA ILE A 21 3.58 -15.17 7.22
C ILE A 21 2.29 -14.54 6.71
N ASP A 22 2.28 -13.23 6.43
CA ASP A 22 1.12 -12.53 5.88
C ASP A 22 0.72 -13.13 4.52
N LEU A 23 1.68 -13.33 3.62
CA LEU A 23 1.44 -13.92 2.33
C LEU A 23 0.82 -15.32 2.45
N SER A 24 1.41 -16.18 3.27
CA SER A 24 0.91 -17.54 3.50
C SER A 24 -0.51 -17.52 4.08
N SER A 25 -0.76 -16.65 5.06
CA SER A 25 -2.06 -16.53 5.71
C SER A 25 -3.15 -16.04 4.76
N LEU A 26 -2.83 -15.10 3.86
CA LEU A 26 -3.73 -14.61 2.82
C LEU A 26 -4.04 -15.70 1.79
N GLU A 27 -3.04 -16.42 1.31
CA GLU A 27 -3.22 -17.47 0.30
C GLU A 27 -4.05 -18.65 0.78
N PHE A 28 -3.85 -19.06 2.01
CA PHE A 28 -4.62 -20.15 2.60
C PHE A 28 -5.98 -19.72 3.14
N GLY A 29 -6.37 -18.43 2.95
CA GLY A 29 -7.62 -17.88 3.47
C GLY A 29 -7.71 -17.91 5.00
N LYS A 30 -6.56 -17.96 5.69
CA LYS A 30 -6.49 -18.03 7.16
C LYS A 30 -6.33 -16.66 7.80
N MET A 31 -6.03 -15.62 7.01
CA MET A 31 -5.94 -14.27 7.52
C MET A 31 -7.33 -13.77 7.94
N GLN A 32 -7.44 -13.41 9.19
CA GLN A 32 -8.66 -12.80 9.72
C GLN A 32 -8.58 -11.28 9.53
N PHE A 33 -9.67 -10.69 9.06
CA PHE A 33 -9.82 -9.25 8.92
C PHE A 33 -10.79 -8.75 10.00
N SER A 34 -10.36 -7.75 10.73
CA SER A 34 -11.19 -7.07 11.74
C SER A 34 -11.86 -5.85 11.10
N ILE A 35 -12.97 -6.10 10.40
CA ILE A 35 -13.70 -5.06 9.68
C ILE A 35 -14.52 -4.22 10.68
N ALA A 36 -14.25 -2.92 10.68
CA ALA A 36 -15.00 -1.91 11.42
C ALA A 36 -15.07 -0.60 10.60
N GLU A 37 -15.91 0.33 11.02
CA GLU A 37 -15.99 1.64 10.41
C GLU A 37 -14.83 2.51 10.88
N HIS A 38 -14.07 3.06 9.93
CA HIS A 38 -12.90 3.93 10.16
C HIS A 38 -12.94 5.14 9.23
N ASP A 39 -12.45 6.27 9.71
CA ASP A 39 -12.25 7.47 8.89
C ASP A 39 -10.97 7.33 8.05
N ALA A 40 -11.13 7.08 6.76
CA ALA A 40 -10.02 6.92 5.81
C ALA A 40 -9.18 8.20 5.65
N VAL A 41 -9.77 9.40 5.84
CA VAL A 41 -9.03 10.67 5.81
C VAL A 41 -8.06 10.73 6.98
N ALA A 42 -8.52 10.39 8.18
CA ALA A 42 -7.67 10.33 9.37
C ALA A 42 -6.56 9.27 9.22
N THR A 43 -6.89 8.07 8.71
CA THR A 43 -5.90 7.02 8.45
C THR A 43 -4.82 7.48 7.46
N CYS A 44 -5.19 8.09 6.33
CA CYS A 44 -4.24 8.61 5.35
C CYS A 44 -3.33 9.69 5.94
N ARG A 45 -3.88 10.62 6.71
CA ARG A 45 -3.11 11.67 7.38
C ARG A 45 -2.08 11.08 8.34
N ASN A 46 -2.51 10.18 9.21
CA ASN A 46 -1.64 9.52 10.20
C ASN A 46 -0.50 8.72 9.54
N VAL A 47 -0.80 7.99 8.47
CA VAL A 47 0.21 7.23 7.71
C VAL A 47 1.21 8.17 7.03
N THR A 48 0.74 9.25 6.40
CA THR A 48 1.60 10.27 5.76
C THR A 48 2.55 10.90 6.78
N ASP A 49 2.03 11.31 7.94
CA ASP A 49 2.84 11.88 9.02
C ASP A 49 3.87 10.88 9.56
N THR A 50 3.49 9.61 9.69
CA THR A 50 4.37 8.54 10.18
C THR A 50 5.51 8.28 9.20
N VAL A 51 5.20 8.10 7.92
CA VAL A 51 6.22 7.90 6.88
C VAL A 51 7.10 9.14 6.72
N GLY A 52 6.51 10.34 6.83
CA GLY A 52 7.25 11.61 6.79
C GLY A 52 8.35 11.74 7.83
N LYS A 53 8.15 11.16 9.02
CA LYS A 53 9.14 11.17 10.13
C LYS A 53 10.33 10.21 9.90
N VAL A 54 10.12 9.13 9.15
CA VAL A 54 11.13 8.06 8.98
C VAL A 54 11.73 8.03 7.58
N LYS A 55 11.19 8.78 6.62
CA LYS A 55 11.71 8.81 5.26
C LYS A 55 13.14 9.35 5.22
N GLN A 56 13.96 8.78 4.35
CA GLN A 56 15.36 9.18 4.13
C GLN A 56 15.57 9.95 2.81
N THR A 57 14.49 10.27 2.11
CA THR A 57 14.52 11.03 0.85
C THR A 57 14.30 12.53 1.11
N GLN A 58 14.80 13.38 0.19
CA GLN A 58 14.52 14.81 0.17
C GLN A 58 13.15 15.13 -0.45
N ALA A 59 12.52 14.16 -1.13
CA ALA A 59 11.21 14.36 -1.74
C ALA A 59 10.17 14.82 -0.70
N GLU A 60 9.36 15.79 -1.08
CA GLU A 60 8.23 16.25 -0.28
C GLU A 60 7.14 15.19 -0.22
N LEU A 61 6.61 14.90 0.95
CA LEU A 61 5.51 13.95 1.15
C LEU A 61 4.23 14.71 1.48
N LEU A 62 3.23 14.57 0.61
CA LEU A 62 1.98 15.31 0.66
C LEU A 62 0.79 14.36 0.81
N PHE A 63 -0.25 14.83 1.53
CA PHE A 63 -1.56 14.21 1.52
C PHE A 63 -2.60 15.19 0.95
N GLU A 64 -3.33 14.75 -0.07
CA GLU A 64 -4.35 15.53 -0.77
C GLU A 64 -5.72 14.86 -0.70
N THR A 65 -6.72 15.63 -0.33
CA THR A 65 -8.13 15.25 -0.40
C THR A 65 -9.01 16.50 -0.35
N SER A 66 -10.18 16.44 -1.00
CA SER A 66 -11.23 17.45 -0.85
C SER A 66 -12.25 17.09 0.23
N LEU A 67 -12.06 15.95 0.92
CA LEU A 67 -12.99 15.43 1.92
C LEU A 67 -12.54 15.88 3.31
N GLU A 68 -13.47 16.25 4.16
CA GLU A 68 -13.21 16.49 5.59
C GLU A 68 -13.07 15.15 6.33
N GLU A 69 -13.94 14.18 6.00
CA GLU A 69 -13.96 12.82 6.52
C GLU A 69 -14.50 11.86 5.47
N LEU A 70 -14.14 10.59 5.55
CA LEU A 70 -14.72 9.51 4.75
C LEU A 70 -14.70 8.21 5.56
N TYR A 71 -15.85 7.84 6.09
CA TYR A 71 -16.00 6.58 6.81
C TYR A 71 -16.15 5.41 5.84
N ILE A 72 -15.31 4.39 6.03
CA ILE A 72 -15.31 3.16 5.25
C ILE A 72 -15.28 1.94 6.18
N GLU A 73 -15.90 0.85 5.77
CA GLU A 73 -15.82 -0.44 6.48
C GLU A 73 -14.55 -1.17 6.05
N THR A 74 -13.53 -1.18 6.91
CA THR A 74 -12.22 -1.74 6.61
C THR A 74 -11.57 -2.36 7.85
N ASP A 75 -10.53 -3.16 7.62
CA ASP A 75 -9.49 -3.41 8.63
C ASP A 75 -8.44 -2.30 8.52
N ASP A 76 -8.45 -1.37 9.47
CA ASP A 76 -7.59 -0.19 9.45
C ASP A 76 -6.11 -0.56 9.47
N SER A 77 -5.72 -1.62 10.18
CA SER A 77 -4.33 -2.07 10.22
C SER A 77 -3.85 -2.57 8.86
N ARG A 78 -4.71 -3.25 8.11
CA ARG A 78 -4.41 -3.74 6.76
C ARG A 78 -4.43 -2.60 5.73
N LEU A 79 -5.34 -1.65 5.85
CA LEU A 79 -5.32 -0.44 5.04
C LEU A 79 -4.04 0.36 5.26
N GLN A 80 -3.63 0.57 6.51
CA GLN A 80 -2.36 1.21 6.85
C GLN A 80 -1.17 0.45 6.25
N GLN A 81 -1.16 -0.89 6.32
CA GLN A 81 -0.10 -1.72 5.75
C GLN A 81 0.05 -1.48 4.23
N VAL A 82 -1.06 -1.43 3.50
CA VAL A 82 -1.06 -1.11 2.05
C VAL A 82 -0.48 0.28 1.80
N LEU A 83 -0.99 1.30 2.48
CA LEU A 83 -0.54 2.68 2.32
C LEU A 83 0.94 2.85 2.64
N ILE A 84 1.41 2.28 3.76
CA ILE A 84 2.81 2.33 4.17
C ILE A 84 3.70 1.64 3.12
N ASN A 85 3.32 0.46 2.62
CA ASN A 85 4.09 -0.24 1.59
C ASN A 85 4.23 0.59 0.31
N LEU A 86 3.14 1.21 -0.15
CA LEU A 86 3.17 2.06 -1.35
C LEU A 86 4.01 3.32 -1.13
N LEU A 87 3.85 4.01 0.01
CA LEU A 87 4.59 5.22 0.33
C LEU A 87 6.10 4.93 0.52
N ILE A 88 6.46 3.86 1.24
CA ILE A 88 7.86 3.47 1.40
C ILE A 88 8.49 3.10 0.05
N ASN A 89 7.75 2.43 -0.84
CA ASN A 89 8.25 2.19 -2.20
C ASN A 89 8.49 3.51 -2.93
N ALA A 90 7.56 4.46 -2.87
CA ALA A 90 7.72 5.78 -3.47
C ALA A 90 8.97 6.50 -2.92
N THR A 91 9.22 6.47 -1.60
CA THR A 91 10.42 7.12 -1.01
C THR A 91 11.73 6.51 -1.50
N LYS A 92 11.77 5.21 -1.80
CA LYS A 92 12.97 4.54 -2.30
C LYS A 92 13.36 4.97 -3.71
N PHE A 93 12.37 5.25 -4.55
CA PHE A 93 12.57 5.54 -5.97
C PHE A 93 12.44 7.03 -6.32
N THR A 94 12.23 7.87 -5.31
CA THR A 94 12.12 9.33 -5.46
C THR A 94 13.13 10.01 -4.53
N PRO A 95 14.39 10.18 -4.96
CA PRO A 95 15.41 10.82 -4.11
C PRO A 95 15.12 12.29 -3.85
N ASP A 96 14.44 12.96 -4.78
CA ASP A 96 14.05 14.37 -4.74
C ASP A 96 12.73 14.56 -5.49
N GLY A 97 12.05 15.69 -5.31
CA GLY A 97 10.75 15.99 -5.92
C GLY A 97 9.60 15.81 -4.95
N SER A 98 8.54 15.09 -5.35
CA SER A 98 7.34 14.94 -4.52
C SER A 98 6.73 13.54 -4.57
N ILE A 99 6.09 13.18 -3.46
CA ILE A 99 5.28 11.97 -3.29
C ILE A 99 3.94 12.42 -2.73
N THR A 100 2.86 12.11 -3.42
CA THR A 100 1.51 12.52 -3.04
C THR A 100 0.63 11.31 -2.80
N LEU A 101 0.12 11.16 -1.58
CA LEU A 101 -1.02 10.30 -1.28
C LEU A 101 -2.29 11.09 -1.52
N LYS A 102 -3.19 10.59 -2.36
CA LYS A 102 -4.48 11.23 -2.63
C LYS A 102 -5.63 10.28 -2.31
N LEU A 103 -6.67 10.82 -1.68
CA LEU A 103 -7.93 10.12 -1.39
C LEU A 103 -9.09 10.89 -2.02
N GLU A 104 -9.90 10.16 -2.80
CA GLU A 104 -11.10 10.69 -3.46
C GLU A 104 -12.28 9.74 -3.26
N LYS A 105 -13.49 10.29 -3.19
CA LYS A 105 -14.72 9.50 -3.29
C LYS A 105 -15.05 9.32 -4.78
N GLN A 106 -14.71 8.15 -5.34
CA GLN A 106 -14.96 7.86 -6.75
C GLN A 106 -16.45 7.73 -7.07
N SER A 107 -17.22 7.15 -6.14
CA SER A 107 -18.68 7.00 -6.21
C SER A 107 -19.26 6.85 -4.80
N GLU A 108 -20.58 6.73 -4.70
CA GLU A 108 -21.24 6.44 -3.40
C GLU A 108 -20.82 5.09 -2.78
N LYS A 109 -20.23 4.20 -3.58
CA LYS A 109 -19.84 2.86 -3.14
C LYS A 109 -18.34 2.62 -3.07
N MET A 110 -17.54 3.51 -3.67
CA MET A 110 -16.10 3.30 -3.86
C MET A 110 -15.29 4.54 -3.52
N ALA A 111 -14.27 4.35 -2.70
CA ALA A 111 -13.17 5.26 -2.50
C ALA A 111 -12.03 4.93 -3.48
N LEU A 112 -11.28 5.94 -3.90
CA LEU A 112 -10.09 5.83 -4.75
C LEU A 112 -8.90 6.41 -4.02
N PHE A 113 -7.88 5.61 -3.88
CA PHE A 113 -6.60 6.00 -3.31
C PHE A 113 -5.54 5.99 -4.41
N SER A 114 -4.65 6.98 -4.40
CA SER A 114 -3.49 6.96 -5.28
C SER A 114 -2.23 7.44 -4.55
N VAL A 115 -1.11 6.78 -4.84
CA VAL A 115 0.23 7.21 -4.44
C VAL A 115 0.98 7.55 -5.70
N THR A 116 1.26 8.83 -5.88
CA THR A 116 1.95 9.37 -7.05
C THR A 116 3.32 9.87 -6.63
N ASP A 117 4.35 9.48 -7.36
CA ASP A 117 5.71 9.95 -7.17
C ASP A 117 6.28 10.58 -8.45
N THR A 118 7.28 11.44 -8.28
CA THR A 118 8.04 12.06 -9.37
C THR A 118 9.40 11.40 -9.59
N GLY A 119 9.52 10.13 -9.21
CA GLY A 119 10.77 9.36 -9.27
C GLY A 119 11.10 8.82 -10.68
N CYS A 120 11.89 7.76 -10.70
CA CYS A 120 12.36 7.17 -11.96
C CYS A 120 11.29 6.48 -12.80
N GLY A 121 10.09 6.26 -12.25
CA GLY A 121 9.01 5.56 -12.93
C GLY A 121 9.24 4.04 -13.03
N ILE A 122 8.29 3.35 -13.67
CA ILE A 122 8.35 1.90 -13.89
C ILE A 122 8.25 1.64 -15.40
N PRO A 123 9.25 0.97 -16.00
CA PRO A 123 9.23 0.59 -17.42
C PRO A 123 7.94 -0.17 -17.77
N LYS A 124 7.35 0.11 -18.93
CA LYS A 124 6.06 -0.47 -19.36
C LYS A 124 6.07 -1.99 -19.35
N GLU A 125 7.18 -2.59 -19.76
CA GLU A 125 7.37 -4.04 -19.78
C GLU A 125 7.37 -4.68 -18.38
N LYS A 126 7.71 -3.91 -17.33
CA LYS A 126 7.69 -4.37 -15.94
C LYS A 126 6.36 -4.10 -15.22
N GLN A 127 5.52 -3.19 -15.72
CA GLN A 127 4.27 -2.80 -15.07
C GLN A 127 3.30 -3.98 -14.85
N ALA A 128 3.30 -4.97 -15.74
CA ALA A 128 2.46 -6.15 -15.62
C ALA A 128 2.96 -7.14 -14.55
N SER A 129 4.25 -7.12 -14.23
CA SER A 129 4.89 -8.10 -13.32
C SER A 129 5.18 -7.56 -11.91
N ILE A 130 5.07 -6.24 -11.68
CA ILE A 130 5.46 -5.64 -10.39
C ILE A 130 4.68 -6.13 -9.17
N PHE A 131 3.48 -6.70 -9.38
CA PHE A 131 2.67 -7.31 -8.32
C PHE A 131 2.99 -8.80 -8.13
N GLN A 132 3.86 -9.39 -8.97
CA GLN A 132 4.32 -10.76 -8.79
C GLN A 132 5.26 -10.84 -7.59
N ARG A 133 5.30 -12.02 -6.97
CA ARG A 133 6.15 -12.27 -5.81
C ARG A 133 7.61 -12.24 -6.18
N PHE A 134 8.43 -11.68 -5.30
CA PHE A 134 9.88 -11.56 -5.44
C PHE A 134 10.32 -10.71 -6.64
N GLU A 135 9.37 -10.05 -7.31
CA GLU A 135 9.71 -9.13 -8.40
C GLU A 135 10.30 -7.85 -7.82
N LYS A 136 11.39 -7.40 -8.42
CA LYS A 136 12.08 -6.15 -8.06
C LYS A 136 12.37 -5.35 -9.33
N LEU A 137 12.23 -4.05 -9.26
CA LEU A 137 12.63 -3.14 -10.34
C LEU A 137 14.15 -3.12 -10.52
N ASP A 138 14.88 -3.21 -9.42
CA ASP A 138 16.33 -3.29 -9.34
C ASP A 138 16.70 -4.44 -8.38
N GLU A 139 17.52 -5.38 -8.84
CA GLU A 139 17.98 -6.52 -8.03
C GLU A 139 18.76 -6.09 -6.78
N ASN A 140 19.41 -4.92 -6.85
CA ASN A 140 20.17 -4.34 -5.75
C ASN A 140 19.28 -3.53 -4.77
N ALA A 141 18.02 -3.25 -5.13
CA ALA A 141 17.13 -2.52 -4.25
C ALA A 141 16.81 -3.32 -2.98
N GLN A 142 16.94 -2.68 -1.82
CA GLN A 142 16.55 -3.27 -0.54
C GLN A 142 15.06 -3.60 -0.52
N GLY A 143 14.73 -4.83 -0.12
CA GLY A 143 13.35 -5.29 0.06
C GLY A 143 13.15 -6.73 -0.35
N SER A 144 12.02 -7.32 0.08
CA SER A 144 11.65 -8.71 -0.17
C SER A 144 11.11 -8.96 -1.59
N GLY A 145 10.61 -7.94 -2.25
CA GLY A 145 9.78 -8.12 -3.46
C GLY A 145 8.37 -8.68 -3.14
N LEU A 146 7.97 -8.70 -1.86
CA LEU A 146 6.66 -9.22 -1.44
C LEU A 146 5.65 -8.11 -1.14
N GLY A 147 6.09 -6.87 -0.89
CA GLY A 147 5.22 -5.79 -0.44
C GLY A 147 4.06 -5.49 -1.38
N LEU A 148 4.30 -5.41 -2.70
CA LEU A 148 3.24 -5.14 -3.68
C LEU A 148 2.29 -6.31 -3.86
N SER A 149 2.77 -7.56 -3.83
CA SER A 149 1.92 -8.74 -3.89
C SER A 149 1.02 -8.87 -2.66
N ILE A 150 1.51 -8.51 -1.48
CA ILE A 150 0.71 -8.44 -0.25
C ILE A 150 -0.34 -7.33 -0.38
N CYS A 151 0.02 -6.14 -0.89
CA CYS A 151 -0.95 -5.08 -1.16
C CYS A 151 -2.08 -5.56 -2.07
N GLN A 152 -1.74 -6.24 -3.16
CA GLN A 152 -2.73 -6.77 -4.09
C GLN A 152 -3.68 -7.74 -3.40
N LEU A 153 -3.16 -8.71 -2.66
CA LEU A 153 -3.98 -9.71 -1.96
C LEU A 153 -4.89 -9.07 -0.89
N ILE A 154 -4.41 -8.09 -0.13
CA ILE A 154 -5.22 -7.35 0.84
C ILE A 154 -6.35 -6.61 0.13
N ILE A 155 -6.03 -5.83 -0.91
CA ILE A 155 -7.01 -5.04 -1.64
C ILE A 155 -8.05 -5.91 -2.33
N GLU A 156 -7.65 -7.02 -2.96
CA GLU A 156 -8.57 -7.98 -3.56
C GLU A 156 -9.48 -8.64 -2.51
N HIS A 157 -8.95 -8.97 -1.34
CA HIS A 157 -9.72 -9.58 -0.24
C HIS A 157 -10.84 -8.66 0.26
N ILE A 158 -10.59 -7.36 0.35
CA ILE A 158 -11.60 -6.38 0.76
C ILE A 158 -12.53 -5.95 -0.39
N GLY A 159 -12.38 -6.51 -1.59
CA GLY A 159 -13.25 -6.25 -2.75
C GLY A 159 -12.84 -5.05 -3.60
N GLY A 160 -11.61 -4.56 -3.45
CA GLY A 160 -11.02 -3.53 -4.28
C GLY A 160 -10.18 -4.07 -5.44
N LYS A 161 -9.51 -3.16 -6.13
CA LYS A 161 -8.50 -3.45 -7.17
C LYS A 161 -7.31 -2.53 -6.97
N ILE A 162 -6.10 -3.00 -7.30
CA ILE A 162 -4.88 -2.20 -7.31
C ILE A 162 -4.19 -2.32 -8.65
N TRP A 163 -3.65 -1.23 -9.16
CA TRP A 163 -2.91 -1.19 -10.43
C TRP A 163 -1.94 -0.02 -10.45
N ILE A 164 -1.06 0.00 -11.45
CA ILE A 164 -0.29 1.17 -11.82
C ILE A 164 -0.99 1.92 -12.95
N ASP A 165 -1.04 3.25 -12.88
CA ASP A 165 -1.58 4.09 -13.94
C ASP A 165 -0.60 4.13 -15.12
N PRO A 166 -0.93 3.50 -16.28
CA PRO A 166 -0.01 3.40 -17.41
C PRO A 166 0.13 4.72 -18.18
N ASP A 167 -0.77 5.67 -17.95
CA ASP A 167 -0.80 6.96 -18.65
C ASP A 167 -0.01 8.05 -17.89
N TYR A 168 0.34 7.79 -16.63
CA TYR A 168 1.17 8.70 -15.86
C TYR A 168 2.65 8.54 -16.22
N THR A 169 3.29 9.62 -16.65
CA THR A 169 4.67 9.63 -17.17
C THR A 169 5.64 10.47 -16.34
N GLY A 170 5.17 11.11 -15.26
CA GLY A 170 5.99 11.95 -14.39
C GLY A 170 6.77 11.21 -13.30
N GLY A 171 6.72 9.88 -13.29
CA GLY A 171 7.24 8.97 -12.27
C GLY A 171 6.36 7.73 -12.22
N SER A 172 5.91 7.31 -11.03
CA SER A 172 4.95 6.22 -10.89
C SER A 172 3.68 6.71 -10.21
N ARG A 173 2.53 6.10 -10.58
CA ARG A 173 1.26 6.31 -9.89
C ARG A 173 0.62 4.96 -9.63
N PHE A 174 0.62 4.54 -8.36
CA PHE A 174 -0.14 3.39 -7.89
C PHE A 174 -1.53 3.84 -7.50
N VAL A 175 -2.54 3.10 -7.94
CA VAL A 175 -3.95 3.41 -7.69
C VAL A 175 -4.64 2.18 -7.14
N PHE A 176 -5.49 2.36 -6.14
CA PHE A 176 -6.39 1.28 -5.71
C PHE A 176 -7.76 1.81 -5.33
N THR A 177 -8.77 0.95 -5.51
CA THR A 177 -10.13 1.19 -5.05
C THR A 177 -10.39 0.44 -3.75
N HIS A 178 -11.30 1.00 -2.94
CA HIS A 178 -11.79 0.38 -1.72
C HIS A 178 -13.29 0.56 -1.62
N PRO A 179 -14.10 -0.50 -1.41
CA PRO A 179 -15.52 -0.35 -1.15
C PRO A 179 -15.75 0.48 0.11
N ILE A 180 -16.71 1.42 0.06
CA ILE A 180 -17.08 2.20 1.26
C ILE A 180 -17.79 1.30 2.27
N HIS A 181 -18.69 0.44 1.79
CA HIS A 181 -19.36 -0.56 2.61
C HIS A 181 -19.01 -1.96 2.14
N GLN A 182 -18.72 -2.87 3.08
CA GLN A 182 -18.48 -4.26 2.75
C GLN A 182 -19.80 -4.94 2.36
N THR A 183 -19.76 -5.67 1.25
CA THR A 183 -20.88 -6.53 0.87
C THR A 183 -20.94 -7.66 1.88
N ARG A 184 -21.92 -7.62 2.80
CA ARG A 184 -22.18 -8.75 3.68
C ARG A 184 -22.61 -9.93 2.83
N ASN A 185 -21.72 -10.86 2.56
CA ASN A 185 -22.09 -12.18 2.05
C ASN A 185 -22.93 -12.87 3.12
N ASN A 186 -24.23 -12.66 3.06
CA ASN A 186 -25.20 -13.52 3.73
C ASN A 186 -25.20 -14.90 3.04
N SER A 187 -24.14 -15.66 3.20
CA SER A 187 -24.23 -17.11 3.07
C SER A 187 -24.99 -17.61 4.28
N LYS A 188 -26.35 -17.49 4.23
CA LYS A 188 -27.21 -18.32 5.03
C LYS A 188 -26.81 -19.75 4.74
N LYS A 189 -26.29 -20.44 5.74
CA LYS A 189 -26.45 -21.88 5.86
C LYS A 189 -27.96 -22.09 5.95
N GLU A 190 -28.57 -22.56 4.89
CA GLU A 190 -29.83 -23.28 4.95
C GLU A 190 -29.47 -24.67 5.48
N ASP A 191 -30.06 -24.98 6.60
CA ASP A 191 -30.05 -26.32 7.23
C ASP A 191 -30.73 -27.38 6.34
#